data_10647785f68b4ce57793765daffe49a3
#
_entry.id   10647785f68b4ce57793765daffe49a3
#
_cell.length_a   1.000
_cell.length_b   1.000
_cell.length_c   1.000
_cell.angle_alpha   90.00
_cell.angle_beta   90.00
_cell.angle_gamma   90.00
#
_symmetry.space_group_name_H-M   'P 1'
#
loop_
_entity.id
_entity.type
_entity.pdbx_description
1 polymer ?
#
loop_
_entity_poly.entity_id
_entity_poly.type
_entity_poly.pdbx_seq_one_letter_code
_entity_poly.pdbx_strand_id
1 'polypeptide(L)'
;ECMTGCRHGAKNTLVKNYLYLAEKLGTKIMPLTKVVNIEQVPNGYTLTLIQSDKLFATKRTITVPEVVVAAGALGSAKLLHKVRANGNLSGISPRLGELSRTNSESLLGVVAKNKDVDFTKGSAITSSVFPDADTHIEPVRYGRGSGFMGLLQSVIASGPKGQTPNIFRLIGVTLRNLPKLPNFYNLRTWPERTLILLVMQSRDNSLTTFWKRRLTSKQGHGEPNPAWVPMGHTVAKEIAKDVNGTPGAVIGEPFGIPLTAHFLGGAVIAEDASAGVVDGYLRVFGQP
;
A
#
# COMPACT_ATOMS: atom_id res chain seq x y z
N GLU A 1 -10.87 15.82 4.21
CA GLU A 1 -9.45 16.00 3.84
C GLU A 1 -8.53 14.96 4.54
N CYS A 2 -9.03 13.73 4.75
CA CYS A 2 -8.30 12.70 5.51
C CYS A 2 -6.95 12.31 4.88
N MET A 3 -6.88 12.32 3.55
CA MET A 3 -5.69 11.90 2.80
C MET A 3 -4.51 12.89 2.92
N THR A 4 -4.80 14.16 3.18
CA THR A 4 -3.78 15.22 3.29
C THR A 4 -3.58 15.72 4.71
N GLY A 5 -4.24 15.10 5.67
CA GLY A 5 -4.26 15.47 7.07
C GLY A 5 -5.56 16.15 7.50
N CYS A 6 -6.09 15.74 8.66
CA CYS A 6 -7.34 16.28 9.16
C CYS A 6 -7.12 17.57 9.95
N ARG A 7 -7.54 18.71 9.38
CA ARG A 7 -7.47 20.04 10.04
C ARG A 7 -8.34 20.16 11.29
N HIS A 8 -9.36 19.31 11.41
CA HIS A 8 -10.31 19.31 12.52
C HIS A 8 -9.87 18.39 13.67
N GLY A 9 -8.68 17.77 13.59
CA GLY A 9 -8.21 16.83 14.60
C GLY A 9 -9.10 15.61 14.81
N ALA A 10 -9.97 15.28 13.83
CA ALA A 10 -10.95 14.20 13.96
C ALA A 10 -10.36 12.80 13.85
N LYS A 11 -9.12 12.67 13.35
CA LYS A 11 -8.44 11.37 13.27
C LYS A 11 -7.96 10.96 14.67
N ASN A 12 -8.49 9.84 15.16
CA ASN A 12 -7.99 9.21 16.38
C ASN A 12 -6.72 8.42 16.06
N THR A 13 -5.56 9.02 16.32
CA THR A 13 -4.25 8.41 16.08
C THR A 13 -3.73 7.74 17.36
N LEU A 14 -2.79 6.81 17.24
CA LEU A 14 -2.16 6.14 18.39
C LEU A 14 -1.54 7.12 19.39
N VAL A 15 -1.07 8.27 18.94
CA VAL A 15 -0.52 9.35 19.81
C VAL A 15 -1.58 9.88 20.78
N LYS A 16 -2.86 9.89 20.36
CA LYS A 16 -3.97 10.39 21.19
C LYS A 16 -4.56 9.33 22.13
N ASN A 17 -4.19 8.07 21.97
CA ASN A 17 -4.74 6.96 22.75
C ASN A 17 -3.65 6.03 23.31
N TYR A 18 -3.34 4.92 22.68
CA TYR A 18 -2.47 3.87 23.25
C TYR A 18 -1.05 4.32 23.53
N LEU A 19 -0.42 5.16 22.68
CA LEU A 19 0.92 5.68 22.96
C LEU A 19 0.89 6.63 24.15
N TYR A 20 -0.11 7.49 24.26
CA TYR A 20 -0.30 8.36 25.43
C TYR A 20 -0.46 7.56 26.73
N LEU A 21 -1.28 6.49 26.69
CA LEU A 21 -1.47 5.61 27.84
C LEU A 21 -0.18 4.85 28.20
N ALA A 22 0.55 4.38 27.20
CA ALA A 22 1.83 3.69 27.41
C ALA A 22 2.87 4.62 28.07
N GLU A 23 2.98 5.89 27.62
CA GLU A 23 3.87 6.89 28.26
C GLU A 23 3.49 7.13 29.72
N LYS A 24 2.19 7.21 30.04
CA LYS A 24 1.72 7.32 31.44
C LYS A 24 2.13 6.13 32.31
N LEU A 25 2.30 4.96 31.70
CA LEU A 25 2.77 3.74 32.37
C LEU A 25 4.30 3.59 32.36
N GLY A 26 5.03 4.63 31.96
CA GLY A 26 6.50 4.68 31.99
C GLY A 26 7.21 4.23 30.73
N THR A 27 6.49 3.95 29.64
CA THR A 27 7.09 3.62 28.33
C THR A 27 7.84 4.84 27.79
N LYS A 28 9.10 4.64 27.40
CA LYS A 28 9.90 5.68 26.72
C LYS A 28 9.73 5.58 25.23
N ILE A 29 9.12 6.59 24.61
CA ILE A 29 9.05 6.72 23.16
C ILE A 29 10.32 7.40 22.66
N MET A 30 11.00 6.80 21.70
CA MET A 30 12.18 7.37 21.03
C MET A 30 11.80 7.79 19.60
N PRO A 31 11.28 9.00 19.40
CA PRO A 31 10.92 9.47 18.06
C PRO A 31 12.16 9.61 17.19
N LEU A 32 11.96 9.65 15.86
CA LEU A 32 13.03 9.76 14.86
C LEU A 32 14.15 8.72 15.03
N THR A 33 13.85 7.59 15.67
CA THR A 33 14.82 6.52 15.91
C THR A 33 14.42 5.27 15.16
N LYS A 34 15.33 4.76 14.33
CA LYS A 34 15.12 3.57 13.51
C LYS A 34 16.02 2.44 13.96
N VAL A 35 15.45 1.28 14.23
CA VAL A 35 16.20 0.03 14.39
C VAL A 35 16.65 -0.45 13.01
N VAL A 36 17.95 -0.67 12.84
CA VAL A 36 18.54 -1.11 11.56
C VAL A 36 19.18 -2.49 11.64
N ASN A 37 19.37 -3.02 12.85
CA ASN A 37 19.86 -4.35 13.12
C ASN A 37 19.35 -4.88 14.45
N ILE A 38 19.18 -6.19 14.53
CA ILE A 38 18.91 -6.96 15.76
C ILE A 38 19.91 -8.10 15.73
N GLU A 39 20.60 -8.34 16.84
CA GLU A 39 21.59 -9.39 17.00
C GLU A 39 21.34 -10.10 18.34
N GLN A 40 21.28 -11.43 18.31
CA GLN A 40 21.13 -12.23 19.50
C GLN A 40 22.43 -12.22 20.32
N VAL A 41 22.31 -12.04 21.62
CA VAL A 41 23.41 -12.10 22.61
C VAL A 41 23.01 -13.00 23.76
N PRO A 42 23.95 -13.47 24.62
CA PRO A 42 23.65 -14.49 25.66
C PRO A 42 22.44 -14.18 26.56
N ASN A 43 22.14 -12.90 26.82
CA ASN A 43 21.06 -12.50 27.73
C ASN A 43 20.03 -11.60 27.02
N GLY A 44 19.71 -11.87 25.76
CA GLY A 44 18.72 -11.12 25.01
C GLY A 44 19.21 -10.66 23.63
N TYR A 45 18.99 -9.38 23.31
CA TYR A 45 19.24 -8.85 21.97
C TYR A 45 19.91 -7.48 22.02
N THR A 46 20.90 -7.29 21.15
CA THR A 46 21.48 -5.96 20.90
C THR A 46 20.85 -5.34 19.65
N LEU A 47 20.27 -4.16 19.82
CA LEU A 47 19.66 -3.37 18.75
C LEU A 47 20.63 -2.29 18.29
N THR A 48 20.83 -2.18 16.96
CA THR A 48 21.53 -1.03 16.39
C THR A 48 20.51 0.01 15.95
N LEU A 49 20.65 1.20 16.44
CA LEU A 49 19.77 2.35 16.23
C LEU A 49 20.47 3.42 15.40
N ILE A 50 19.70 4.10 14.55
CA ILE A 50 20.13 5.31 13.83
C ILE A 50 19.05 6.39 13.96
N GLN A 51 19.47 7.65 13.84
CA GLN A 51 18.55 8.79 13.78
C GLN A 51 18.05 8.93 12.33
N SER A 52 16.72 8.91 12.13
CA SER A 52 16.12 8.80 10.80
C SER A 52 16.03 10.12 10.04
N ASP A 53 16.17 11.25 10.73
CA ASP A 53 16.15 12.62 10.17
C ASP A 53 17.53 13.15 9.79
N LYS A 54 18.60 12.39 10.04
CA LYS A 54 19.97 12.78 9.70
C LYS A 54 20.49 12.00 8.51
N LEU A 55 21.08 12.70 7.55
CA LEU A 55 21.71 12.08 6.37
C LEU A 55 22.93 11.21 6.76
N PHE A 56 23.72 11.68 7.72
CA PHE A 56 24.88 10.98 8.29
C PHE A 56 24.64 10.70 9.77
N ALA A 57 23.80 9.69 10.05
CA ALA A 57 23.42 9.35 11.41
C ALA A 57 24.48 8.45 12.07
N THR A 58 24.93 8.81 13.26
CA THR A 58 25.76 7.95 14.10
C THR A 58 24.95 6.76 14.59
N LYS A 59 25.55 5.57 14.52
CA LYS A 59 24.98 4.35 15.09
C LYS A 59 25.15 4.36 16.60
N ARG A 60 24.13 3.95 17.32
CA ARG A 60 24.19 3.63 18.75
C ARG A 60 23.57 2.26 18.99
N THR A 61 23.92 1.60 20.07
CA THR A 61 23.38 0.30 20.43
C THR A 61 22.69 0.36 21.80
N ILE A 62 21.67 -0.49 21.96
CA ILE A 62 21.06 -0.82 23.24
C ILE A 62 20.92 -2.33 23.34
N THR A 63 21.05 -2.87 24.55
CA THR A 63 20.80 -4.29 24.80
C THR A 63 19.55 -4.43 25.67
N VAL A 64 18.69 -5.37 25.29
CA VAL A 64 17.39 -5.60 25.92
C VAL A 64 17.15 -7.12 26.01
N PRO A 65 16.40 -7.61 27.04
CA PRO A 65 16.10 -9.04 27.16
C PRO A 65 15.17 -9.56 26.07
N GLU A 66 14.21 -8.74 25.64
CA GLU A 66 13.17 -9.13 24.68
C GLU A 66 12.95 -8.04 23.62
N VAL A 67 12.49 -8.43 22.45
CA VAL A 67 12.16 -7.49 21.33
C VAL A 67 10.83 -7.85 20.72
N VAL A 68 9.92 -6.87 20.65
CA VAL A 68 8.68 -6.98 19.88
C VAL A 68 8.85 -6.25 18.55
N VAL A 69 8.80 -6.98 17.43
CA VAL A 69 8.93 -6.40 16.09
C VAL A 69 7.56 -5.97 15.56
N ALA A 70 7.22 -4.71 15.77
CA ALA A 70 5.92 -4.12 15.41
C ALA A 70 6.04 -2.96 14.40
N ALA A 71 6.94 -3.10 13.41
CA ALA A 71 7.28 -2.06 12.44
C ALA A 71 6.34 -2.00 11.21
N GLY A 72 5.13 -2.52 11.32
CA GLY A 72 4.19 -2.72 10.21
C GLY A 72 4.67 -3.84 9.27
N ALA A 73 3.79 -4.29 8.36
CA ALA A 73 4.07 -5.46 7.53
C ALA A 73 5.38 -5.32 6.72
N LEU A 74 5.57 -4.21 6.00
CA LEU A 74 6.78 -3.98 5.20
C LEU A 74 8.02 -3.71 6.06
N GLY A 75 7.88 -2.96 7.15
CA GLY A 75 8.99 -2.63 8.04
C GLY A 75 9.52 -3.86 8.77
N SER A 76 8.63 -4.68 9.34
CA SER A 76 8.95 -5.95 10.00
C SER A 76 9.58 -6.93 9.01
N ALA A 77 8.95 -7.16 7.85
CA ALA A 77 9.50 -8.02 6.81
C ALA A 77 10.91 -7.58 6.39
N LYS A 78 11.11 -6.27 6.14
CA LYS A 78 12.41 -5.73 5.76
C LYS A 78 13.48 -5.95 6.81
N LEU A 79 13.15 -5.72 8.09
CA LEU A 79 14.09 -5.88 9.19
C LEU A 79 14.43 -7.36 9.38
N LEU A 80 13.44 -8.24 9.51
CA LEU A 80 13.64 -9.68 9.74
C LEU A 80 14.41 -10.35 8.60
N HIS A 81 14.05 -10.09 7.34
CA HIS A 81 14.81 -10.59 6.20
C HIS A 81 16.26 -10.13 6.21
N LYS A 82 16.51 -8.86 6.52
CA LYS A 82 17.87 -8.30 6.58
C LYS A 82 18.70 -8.97 7.66
N VAL A 83 18.19 -9.06 8.88
CA VAL A 83 18.96 -9.63 10.01
C VAL A 83 19.20 -11.13 9.84
N ARG A 84 18.26 -11.86 9.24
CA ARG A 84 18.44 -13.25 8.85
C ARG A 84 19.55 -13.39 7.79
N ALA A 85 19.49 -12.59 6.73
CA ALA A 85 20.46 -12.63 5.63
C ALA A 85 21.89 -12.28 6.07
N ASN A 86 22.03 -11.42 7.09
CA ASN A 86 23.32 -11.04 7.66
C ASN A 86 23.84 -12.05 8.71
N GLY A 87 23.09 -13.09 9.02
CA GLY A 87 23.45 -14.10 10.01
C GLY A 87 23.19 -13.73 11.48
N ASN A 88 22.70 -12.53 11.77
CA ASN A 88 22.48 -12.05 13.14
C ASN A 88 21.32 -12.77 13.86
N LEU A 89 20.30 -13.20 13.09
CA LEU A 89 19.19 -14.04 13.52
C LEU A 89 18.99 -15.18 12.50
N SER A 90 20.00 -16.02 12.32
CA SER A 90 20.00 -17.09 11.30
C SER A 90 18.95 -18.18 11.55
N GLY A 91 18.47 -18.33 12.80
CA GLY A 91 17.44 -19.30 13.20
C GLY A 91 16.03 -18.94 12.73
N ILE A 92 15.78 -17.75 12.21
CA ILE A 92 14.45 -17.40 11.66
C ILE A 92 14.09 -18.35 10.52
N SER A 93 12.87 -18.89 10.57
CA SER A 93 12.36 -19.86 9.60
C SER A 93 12.59 -19.44 8.13
N PRO A 94 12.92 -20.39 7.23
CA PRO A 94 13.00 -20.16 5.79
C PRO A 94 11.67 -19.74 5.17
N ARG A 95 10.55 -19.98 5.85
CA ARG A 95 9.20 -19.55 5.44
C ARG A 95 8.97 -18.03 5.52
N LEU A 96 9.91 -17.28 6.12
CA LEU A 96 9.79 -15.83 6.21
C LEU A 96 9.58 -15.23 4.81
N GLY A 97 8.52 -14.44 4.66
CA GLY A 97 8.11 -13.80 3.43
C GLY A 97 7.08 -14.57 2.60
N GLU A 98 6.83 -15.84 2.87
CA GLU A 98 5.76 -16.59 2.21
C GLU A 98 4.39 -16.08 2.62
N LEU A 99 3.39 -16.26 1.73
CA LEU A 99 2.02 -15.78 1.90
C LEU A 99 1.92 -14.29 2.27
N SER A 100 2.81 -13.47 1.73
CA SER A 100 2.64 -12.02 1.74
C SER A 100 1.49 -11.66 0.82
N ARG A 101 0.42 -11.09 1.35
CA ARG A 101 -0.81 -10.81 0.60
C ARG A 101 -1.01 -9.33 0.38
N THR A 102 -1.78 -9.02 -0.64
CA THR A 102 -2.24 -7.68 -1.00
C THR A 102 -3.73 -7.76 -1.35
N ASN A 103 -4.34 -6.65 -1.71
CA ASN A 103 -5.75 -6.59 -2.07
C ASN A 103 -6.02 -6.74 -3.58
N SER A 104 -5.05 -7.17 -4.37
CA SER A 104 -5.19 -7.32 -5.84
C SER A 104 -5.87 -6.10 -6.48
N GLU A 105 -5.27 -4.93 -6.28
CA GLU A 105 -5.88 -3.63 -6.52
C GLU A 105 -5.58 -3.06 -7.89
N SER A 106 -6.53 -2.29 -8.44
CA SER A 106 -6.34 -1.37 -9.55
C SER A 106 -6.92 0.00 -9.18
N LEU A 107 -6.16 1.07 -9.42
CA LEU A 107 -6.60 2.44 -9.20
C LEU A 107 -7.14 3.03 -10.50
N LEU A 108 -8.41 3.37 -10.47
CA LEU A 108 -9.11 4.03 -11.56
C LEU A 108 -9.64 5.38 -11.08
N GLY A 109 -10.25 6.14 -11.98
CA GLY A 109 -10.89 7.40 -11.61
C GLY A 109 -11.72 7.96 -12.74
N VAL A 110 -12.49 8.98 -12.40
CA VAL A 110 -13.29 9.74 -13.37
C VAL A 110 -13.08 11.21 -13.10
N VAL A 111 -12.66 11.94 -14.14
CA VAL A 111 -12.53 13.40 -14.10
C VAL A 111 -13.79 14.03 -14.71
N ALA A 112 -14.65 14.62 -13.89
CA ALA A 112 -15.86 15.27 -14.34
C ALA A 112 -15.56 16.49 -15.23
N LYS A 113 -16.36 16.71 -16.27
CA LYS A 113 -16.29 17.91 -17.10
C LYS A 113 -16.93 19.11 -16.43
N ASN A 114 -18.01 18.87 -15.66
CA ASN A 114 -18.68 19.93 -14.91
C ASN A 114 -17.74 20.52 -13.86
N LYS A 115 -17.67 21.85 -13.80
CA LYS A 115 -16.84 22.60 -12.85
C LYS A 115 -17.55 22.87 -11.52
N ASP A 116 -18.86 22.65 -11.45
CA ASP A 116 -19.67 22.89 -10.26
C ASP A 116 -19.66 21.72 -9.26
N VAL A 117 -19.07 20.58 -9.66
CA VAL A 117 -18.88 19.44 -8.74
C VAL A 117 -17.68 19.69 -7.82
N ASP A 118 -17.79 19.27 -6.58
CA ASP A 118 -16.73 19.32 -5.58
C ASP A 118 -16.67 18.01 -4.80
N PHE A 119 -15.84 17.08 -5.26
CA PHE A 119 -15.62 15.78 -4.61
C PHE A 119 -14.67 15.85 -3.41
N THR A 120 -14.10 17.01 -3.08
CA THR A 120 -13.17 17.13 -1.94
C THR A 120 -13.86 17.12 -0.58
N LYS A 121 -15.17 17.25 -0.54
CA LYS A 121 -15.95 17.35 0.71
C LYS A 121 -16.19 15.97 1.33
N GLY A 122 -16.09 15.89 2.64
CA GLY A 122 -16.35 14.68 3.43
C GLY A 122 -15.08 13.86 3.72
N SER A 123 -15.29 12.64 4.20
CA SER A 123 -14.22 11.67 4.47
C SER A 123 -13.62 11.11 3.19
N ALA A 124 -12.40 10.58 3.27
CA ALA A 124 -11.71 10.03 2.10
C ALA A 124 -12.51 8.90 1.44
N ILE A 125 -13.02 7.97 2.23
CA ILE A 125 -13.86 6.85 1.79
C ILE A 125 -15.16 6.88 2.59
N THR A 126 -16.30 6.83 1.92
CA THR A 126 -17.64 6.94 2.55
C THR A 126 -18.63 5.87 2.12
N SER A 127 -18.31 5.13 1.10
CA SER A 127 -19.21 4.12 0.52
C SER A 127 -18.42 3.05 -0.20
N SER A 128 -19.06 1.95 -0.50
CA SER A 128 -18.51 0.87 -1.29
C SER A 128 -19.60 0.23 -2.14
N VAL A 129 -19.19 -0.43 -3.22
CA VAL A 129 -20.07 -1.19 -4.11
C VAL A 129 -19.41 -2.51 -4.50
N PHE A 130 -20.22 -3.55 -4.61
CA PHE A 130 -19.81 -4.88 -5.03
C PHE A 130 -20.51 -5.21 -6.36
N PRO A 131 -19.87 -4.91 -7.51
CA PRO A 131 -20.48 -5.14 -8.82
C PRO A 131 -20.56 -6.64 -9.19
N ASP A 132 -19.74 -7.46 -8.56
CA ASP A 132 -19.75 -8.93 -8.63
C ASP A 132 -19.26 -9.53 -7.30
N ALA A 133 -19.20 -10.87 -7.20
CA ALA A 133 -18.85 -11.57 -5.96
C ALA A 133 -17.42 -11.33 -5.49
N ASP A 134 -16.51 -11.01 -6.42
CA ASP A 134 -15.07 -10.94 -6.16
C ASP A 134 -14.53 -9.50 -6.16
N THR A 135 -15.30 -8.54 -6.66
CA THR A 135 -14.85 -7.16 -6.84
C THR A 135 -15.52 -6.22 -5.84
N HIS A 136 -14.70 -5.50 -5.12
CA HIS A 136 -15.07 -4.44 -4.19
C HIS A 136 -14.52 -3.11 -4.68
N ILE A 137 -15.37 -2.09 -4.80
CA ILE A 137 -14.97 -0.77 -5.29
C ILE A 137 -15.34 0.30 -4.25
N GLU A 138 -14.35 1.10 -3.86
CA GLU A 138 -14.51 2.24 -2.96
C GLU A 138 -14.20 3.55 -3.68
N PRO A 139 -15.10 4.55 -3.64
CA PRO A 139 -14.77 5.89 -4.09
C PRO A 139 -13.85 6.58 -3.08
N VAL A 140 -12.72 7.10 -3.57
CA VAL A 140 -11.72 7.79 -2.76
C VAL A 140 -11.63 9.25 -3.18
N ARG A 141 -11.49 10.14 -2.20
CA ARG A 141 -11.39 11.59 -2.39
C ARG A 141 -10.11 12.13 -1.83
N TYR A 142 -9.50 13.03 -2.58
CA TYR A 142 -8.40 13.85 -2.10
C TYR A 142 -8.89 15.22 -1.67
N GLY A 143 -8.22 15.84 -0.73
CA GLY A 143 -8.47 17.23 -0.35
C GLY A 143 -7.95 18.22 -1.38
N ARG A 144 -8.40 19.46 -1.29
CA ARG A 144 -7.91 20.58 -2.11
C ARG A 144 -6.40 20.70 -2.01
N GLY A 145 -5.75 21.07 -3.10
CA GLY A 145 -4.29 21.18 -3.18
C GLY A 145 -3.56 19.88 -3.57
N SER A 146 -4.28 18.76 -3.72
CA SER A 146 -3.70 17.45 -4.09
C SER A 146 -3.61 17.23 -5.62
N GLY A 147 -3.71 18.27 -6.44
CA GLY A 147 -3.77 18.17 -7.89
C GLY A 147 -2.58 17.46 -8.53
N PHE A 148 -1.41 17.49 -7.89
CA PHE A 148 -0.22 16.78 -8.37
C PHE A 148 -0.46 15.27 -8.57
N MET A 149 -1.39 14.67 -7.82
CA MET A 149 -1.79 13.27 -7.98
C MET A 149 -2.36 12.97 -9.38
N GLY A 150 -2.93 13.99 -10.06
CA GLY A 150 -3.41 13.87 -11.42
C GLY A 150 -2.33 13.53 -12.47
N LEU A 151 -1.04 13.69 -12.14
CA LEU A 151 0.06 13.28 -13.03
C LEU A 151 0.27 11.75 -13.03
N LEU A 152 -0.27 11.03 -12.04
CA LEU A 152 -0.16 9.58 -11.93
C LEU A 152 -1.25 8.84 -12.73
N GLN A 153 -2.10 9.56 -13.45
CA GLN A 153 -3.20 9.00 -14.22
C GLN A 153 -2.96 9.03 -15.74
N SER A 154 -3.63 8.14 -16.44
CA SER A 154 -3.77 8.13 -17.88
C SER A 154 -5.24 7.90 -18.25
N VAL A 155 -5.63 8.23 -19.49
CA VAL A 155 -6.96 7.81 -19.97
C VAL A 155 -7.04 6.28 -20.01
N ILE A 156 -8.23 5.72 -19.75
CA ILE A 156 -8.42 4.26 -19.79
C ILE A 156 -8.07 3.71 -21.18
N ALA A 157 -7.16 2.76 -21.23
CA ALA A 157 -6.64 2.15 -22.45
C ALA A 157 -7.19 0.75 -22.75
N SER A 158 -8.26 0.32 -22.06
CA SER A 158 -8.93 -0.95 -22.37
C SER A 158 -9.66 -0.90 -23.73
N GLY A 159 -9.49 -1.96 -24.51
CA GLY A 159 -10.20 -2.13 -25.78
C GLY A 159 -11.67 -2.55 -25.62
N PRO A 160 -12.40 -2.71 -26.74
CA PRO A 160 -13.73 -3.31 -26.76
C PRO A 160 -13.73 -4.70 -26.11
N LYS A 161 -14.87 -5.10 -25.50
CA LYS A 161 -15.04 -6.43 -24.84
C LYS A 161 -13.97 -6.73 -23.74
N GLY A 162 -13.48 -5.71 -23.03
CA GLY A 162 -12.55 -5.92 -21.91
C GLY A 162 -11.16 -6.40 -22.33
N GLN A 163 -10.69 -6.05 -23.51
CA GLN A 163 -9.34 -6.40 -23.95
C GLN A 163 -8.29 -5.65 -23.11
N THR A 164 -7.20 -6.36 -22.78
CA THR A 164 -6.09 -5.88 -21.94
C THR A 164 -5.56 -4.51 -22.38
N PRO A 165 -5.41 -3.57 -21.46
CA PRO A 165 -4.72 -2.30 -21.71
C PRO A 165 -3.31 -2.53 -22.25
N ASN A 166 -2.88 -1.70 -23.20
CA ASN A 166 -1.49 -1.68 -23.68
C ASN A 166 -1.11 -0.32 -24.24
N ILE A 167 0.18 -0.10 -24.48
CA ILE A 167 0.72 1.18 -24.89
C ILE A 167 0.16 1.68 -26.25
N PHE A 168 -0.06 0.81 -27.20
CA PHE A 168 -0.61 1.20 -28.51
C PHE A 168 -2.05 1.67 -28.39
N ARG A 169 -2.83 1.01 -27.52
CA ARG A 169 -4.19 1.45 -27.22
C ARG A 169 -4.18 2.78 -26.46
N LEU A 170 -3.26 2.93 -25.50
CA LEU A 170 -3.11 4.21 -24.79
C LEU A 170 -2.86 5.35 -25.78
N ILE A 171 -1.94 5.19 -26.71
CA ILE A 171 -1.69 6.19 -27.76
C ILE A 171 -2.95 6.49 -28.56
N GLY A 172 -3.63 5.47 -29.07
CA GLY A 172 -4.85 5.63 -29.87
C GLY A 172 -6.00 6.30 -29.12
N VAL A 173 -6.21 5.93 -27.84
CA VAL A 173 -7.24 6.55 -26.99
C VAL A 173 -6.86 7.96 -26.60
N THR A 174 -5.59 8.24 -26.33
CA THR A 174 -5.09 9.59 -26.04
C THR A 174 -5.32 10.52 -27.21
N LEU A 175 -4.97 10.11 -28.44
CA LEU A 175 -5.22 10.87 -29.65
C LEU A 175 -6.72 11.16 -29.87
N ARG A 176 -7.59 10.18 -29.65
CA ARG A 176 -9.05 10.37 -29.74
C ARG A 176 -9.61 11.30 -28.67
N ASN A 177 -8.95 11.45 -27.55
CA ASN A 177 -9.38 12.29 -26.44
C ASN A 177 -8.58 13.60 -26.32
N LEU A 178 -7.76 13.99 -27.32
CA LEU A 178 -6.99 15.22 -27.32
C LEU A 178 -7.78 16.46 -26.86
N PRO A 179 -9.02 16.70 -27.31
CA PRO A 179 -9.81 17.85 -26.85
C PRO A 179 -10.19 17.80 -25.35
N LYS A 180 -10.16 16.61 -24.74
CA LYS A 180 -10.51 16.41 -23.32
C LYS A 180 -9.30 16.50 -22.39
N LEU A 181 -8.07 16.33 -22.91
CA LEU A 181 -6.85 16.30 -22.12
C LEU A 181 -6.60 17.56 -21.28
N PRO A 182 -6.85 18.80 -21.80
CA PRO A 182 -6.68 19.99 -20.97
C PRO A 182 -7.56 20.01 -19.73
N ASN A 183 -8.78 19.44 -19.84
CA ASN A 183 -9.66 19.27 -18.67
C ASN A 183 -9.18 18.13 -17.77
N PHE A 184 -8.78 17.01 -18.36
CA PHE A 184 -8.34 15.79 -17.66
C PHE A 184 -7.07 16.03 -16.82
N TYR A 185 -6.11 16.80 -17.34
CA TYR A 185 -4.85 17.15 -16.66
C TYR A 185 -4.85 18.56 -16.05
N ASN A 186 -6.00 19.15 -15.80
CA ASN A 186 -6.06 20.43 -15.09
C ASN A 186 -5.79 20.21 -13.59
N LEU A 187 -4.52 20.17 -13.21
CA LEU A 187 -4.07 19.91 -11.85
C LEU A 187 -4.59 20.91 -10.81
N ARG A 188 -4.96 22.14 -11.25
CA ARG A 188 -5.46 23.18 -10.36
C ARG A 188 -6.82 22.84 -9.76
N THR A 189 -7.67 22.17 -10.51
CA THR A 189 -9.02 21.78 -10.09
C THR A 189 -9.23 20.26 -10.11
N TRP A 190 -8.16 19.50 -10.22
CA TRP A 190 -8.21 18.04 -10.29
C TRP A 190 -8.90 17.40 -9.06
N PRO A 191 -8.57 17.79 -7.81
CA PRO A 191 -9.18 17.15 -6.64
C PRO A 191 -10.69 17.38 -6.57
N GLU A 192 -11.16 18.57 -6.94
CA GLU A 192 -12.58 18.91 -6.90
C GLU A 192 -13.40 18.10 -7.91
N ARG A 193 -12.78 17.73 -9.04
CA ARG A 193 -13.47 17.10 -10.16
C ARG A 193 -13.17 15.63 -10.35
N THR A 194 -12.29 15.07 -9.56
CA THR A 194 -11.87 13.67 -9.72
C THR A 194 -12.45 12.80 -8.62
N LEU A 195 -13.20 11.80 -9.03
CA LEU A 195 -13.60 10.68 -8.19
C LEU A 195 -12.66 9.52 -8.49
N ILE A 196 -11.85 9.12 -7.49
CA ILE A 196 -10.96 7.97 -7.59
C ILE A 196 -11.74 6.72 -7.21
N LEU A 197 -11.48 5.63 -7.89
CA LEU A 197 -12.07 4.32 -7.63
C LEU A 197 -10.95 3.36 -7.23
N LEU A 198 -10.99 2.92 -6.00
CA LEU A 198 -10.14 1.88 -5.45
C LEU A 198 -10.82 0.55 -5.75
N VAL A 199 -10.33 -0.15 -6.76
CA VAL A 199 -10.92 -1.42 -7.22
C VAL A 199 -10.09 -2.57 -6.68
N MET A 200 -10.66 -3.35 -5.80
CA MET A 200 -10.01 -4.46 -5.11
C MET A 200 -10.67 -5.78 -5.47
N GLN A 201 -9.92 -6.87 -5.43
CA GLN A 201 -10.45 -8.21 -5.67
C GLN A 201 -10.09 -9.17 -4.54
N SER A 202 -11.07 -9.98 -4.13
CA SER A 202 -10.88 -11.11 -3.22
C SER A 202 -10.30 -12.29 -3.97
N ARG A 203 -8.96 -12.37 -4.06
CA ARG A 203 -8.24 -13.47 -4.72
C ARG A 203 -7.41 -14.25 -3.72
N ASP A 204 -7.42 -15.58 -3.83
CA ASP A 204 -6.49 -16.41 -3.07
C ASP A 204 -5.14 -16.47 -3.80
N ASN A 205 -4.40 -15.37 -3.69
CA ASN A 205 -3.06 -15.24 -4.24
C ASN A 205 -2.12 -14.59 -3.23
N SER A 206 -0.83 -14.72 -3.47
CA SER A 206 0.18 -14.11 -2.61
C SER A 206 1.46 -13.77 -3.38
N LEU A 207 2.30 -12.99 -2.73
CA LEU A 207 3.70 -12.79 -3.05
C LEU A 207 4.55 -13.56 -2.07
N THR A 208 5.79 -13.86 -2.44
CA THR A 208 6.85 -14.25 -1.52
C THR A 208 7.88 -13.14 -1.49
N THR A 209 8.10 -12.55 -0.30
CA THR A 209 9.15 -11.55 -0.11
C THR A 209 10.47 -12.22 0.26
N PHE A 210 11.58 -11.60 -0.13
CA PHE A 210 12.92 -12.09 0.18
C PHE A 210 13.95 -10.95 0.16
N TRP A 211 15.16 -11.22 0.64
CA TRP A 211 16.24 -10.24 0.69
C TRP A 211 17.24 -10.44 -0.45
N LYS A 212 17.46 -9.37 -1.25
CA LYS A 212 18.53 -9.29 -2.25
C LYS A 212 19.07 -7.86 -2.28
N ARG A 213 19.98 -7.51 -1.37
CA ARG A 213 20.43 -6.12 -1.10
C ARG A 213 19.29 -5.21 -0.59
N ARG A 214 18.07 -5.46 -0.94
CA ARG A 214 16.84 -4.80 -0.49
C ARG A 214 15.70 -5.83 -0.40
N LEU A 215 14.63 -5.47 0.27
CA LEU A 215 13.41 -6.26 0.25
C LEU A 215 12.89 -6.30 -1.20
N THR A 216 12.63 -7.50 -1.69
CA THR A 216 12.18 -7.80 -3.04
C THR A 216 11.06 -8.83 -2.96
N SER A 217 10.25 -8.95 -3.99
CA SER A 217 9.17 -9.93 -4.07
C SER A 217 9.25 -10.74 -5.36
N LYS A 218 8.65 -11.90 -5.31
CA LYS A 218 8.35 -12.77 -6.46
C LYS A 218 6.93 -13.29 -6.32
N GLN A 219 6.39 -13.90 -7.38
CA GLN A 219 5.13 -14.61 -7.30
C GLN A 219 5.18 -15.68 -6.20
N GLY A 220 4.13 -15.73 -5.38
CA GLY A 220 3.91 -16.74 -4.35
C GLY A 220 2.83 -17.74 -4.77
N HIS A 221 1.84 -17.99 -3.88
CA HIS A 221 0.71 -18.84 -4.15
C HIS A 221 -0.30 -18.18 -5.11
N GLY A 222 -1.00 -18.98 -5.90
CA GLY A 222 -2.10 -18.56 -6.77
C GLY A 222 -1.67 -17.71 -7.98
N GLU A 223 -2.64 -17.08 -8.62
CA GLU A 223 -2.45 -16.27 -9.80
C GLU A 223 -1.73 -14.94 -9.47
N PRO A 224 -0.97 -14.37 -10.42
CA PRO A 224 -0.37 -13.06 -10.22
C PRO A 224 -1.38 -11.96 -9.90
N ASN A 225 -0.94 -10.94 -9.16
CA ASN A 225 -1.75 -9.73 -9.00
C ASN A 225 -2.07 -9.14 -10.37
N PRO A 226 -3.33 -8.82 -10.65
CA PRO A 226 -3.72 -8.24 -11.94
C PRO A 226 -3.13 -6.85 -12.10
N ALA A 227 -2.68 -6.52 -13.30
CA ALA A 227 -2.29 -5.15 -13.64
C ALA A 227 -3.51 -4.26 -13.90
N TRP A 228 -4.67 -4.84 -14.14
CA TRP A 228 -5.95 -4.17 -14.37
C TRP A 228 -7.12 -5.08 -14.01
N VAL A 229 -8.28 -4.49 -13.69
CA VAL A 229 -9.50 -5.20 -13.33
C VAL A 229 -10.63 -4.80 -14.30
N PRO A 230 -11.10 -5.73 -15.18
CA PRO A 230 -12.10 -5.41 -16.20
C PRO A 230 -13.38 -4.79 -15.64
N MET A 231 -13.90 -5.33 -14.54
CA MET A 231 -15.11 -4.83 -13.88
C MET A 231 -14.94 -3.38 -13.43
N GLY A 232 -13.79 -3.01 -12.87
CA GLY A 232 -13.49 -1.64 -12.50
C GLY A 232 -13.54 -0.67 -13.68
N HIS A 233 -13.03 -1.10 -14.85
CA HIS A 233 -13.12 -0.31 -16.09
C HIS A 233 -14.57 -0.10 -16.54
N THR A 234 -15.41 -1.12 -16.38
CA THR A 234 -16.84 -1.02 -16.71
C THR A 234 -17.50 0.01 -15.81
N VAL A 235 -17.32 -0.10 -14.49
CA VAL A 235 -17.89 0.82 -13.51
C VAL A 235 -17.37 2.26 -13.72
N ALA A 236 -16.07 2.44 -13.96
CA ALA A 236 -15.51 3.77 -14.23
C ALA A 236 -16.11 4.42 -15.48
N LYS A 237 -16.40 3.64 -16.53
CA LYS A 237 -17.04 4.14 -17.75
C LYS A 237 -18.51 4.52 -17.52
N GLU A 238 -19.24 3.75 -16.72
CA GLU A 238 -20.64 4.10 -16.37
C GLU A 238 -20.69 5.39 -15.51
N ILE A 239 -19.90 5.48 -14.46
CA ILE A 239 -19.79 6.72 -13.67
C ILE A 239 -19.39 7.91 -14.54
N ALA A 240 -18.48 7.71 -15.52
CA ALA A 240 -18.09 8.78 -16.43
C ALA A 240 -19.26 9.31 -17.30
N LYS A 241 -20.23 8.46 -17.62
CA LYS A 241 -21.47 8.92 -18.31
C LYS A 241 -22.32 9.79 -17.39
N ASP A 242 -22.52 9.37 -16.14
CA ASP A 242 -23.36 10.08 -15.17
C ASP A 242 -22.83 11.47 -14.83
N VAL A 243 -21.51 11.63 -14.72
CA VAL A 243 -20.87 12.93 -14.42
C VAL A 243 -20.38 13.67 -15.66
N ASN A 244 -20.74 13.19 -16.87
CA ASN A 244 -20.21 13.72 -18.13
C ASN A 244 -18.69 13.88 -18.08
N GLY A 245 -17.99 12.84 -17.64
CA GLY A 245 -16.57 12.85 -17.33
C GLY A 245 -15.70 12.05 -18.29
N THR A 246 -14.42 12.01 -18.00
CA THR A 246 -13.43 11.18 -18.71
C THR A 246 -12.88 10.15 -17.76
N PRO A 247 -13.03 8.84 -18.03
CA PRO A 247 -12.50 7.80 -17.18
C PRO A 247 -10.98 7.67 -17.34
N GLY A 248 -10.30 7.45 -16.24
CA GLY A 248 -8.84 7.31 -16.15
C GLY A 248 -8.43 6.08 -15.37
N ALA A 249 -7.17 5.70 -15.55
CA ALA A 249 -6.50 4.60 -14.83
C ALA A 249 -5.11 5.06 -14.38
N VAL A 250 -4.50 4.32 -13.46
CA VAL A 250 -3.11 4.58 -13.07
C VAL A 250 -2.17 4.39 -14.27
N ILE A 251 -1.16 5.23 -14.36
CA ILE A 251 -0.25 5.28 -15.53
C ILE A 251 0.52 3.97 -15.78
N GLY A 252 0.69 3.11 -14.77
CA GLY A 252 1.36 1.81 -14.89
C GLY A 252 0.54 0.73 -15.59
N GLU A 253 -0.78 0.87 -15.65
CA GLU A 253 -1.68 -0.16 -16.16
C GLU A 253 -1.43 -0.55 -17.63
N PRO A 254 -1.24 0.39 -18.59
CA PRO A 254 -0.95 0.05 -19.98
C PRO A 254 0.38 -0.67 -20.20
N PHE A 255 1.25 -0.67 -19.20
CA PHE A 255 2.54 -1.36 -19.21
C PHE A 255 2.51 -2.71 -18.50
N GLY A 256 1.31 -3.15 -18.05
CA GLY A 256 1.16 -4.41 -17.32
C GLY A 256 1.79 -4.39 -15.92
N ILE A 257 1.97 -3.20 -15.32
CA ILE A 257 2.56 -3.04 -13.99
C ILE A 257 1.41 -3.05 -12.97
N PRO A 258 1.29 -4.11 -12.14
CA PRO A 258 0.28 -4.15 -11.10
C PRO A 258 0.59 -3.08 -10.04
N LEU A 259 -0.43 -2.34 -9.64
CA LEU A 259 -0.40 -1.49 -8.46
C LEU A 259 -1.25 -2.15 -7.39
N THR A 260 -0.67 -2.44 -6.24
CA THR A 260 -1.39 -3.09 -5.15
C THR A 260 -0.92 -2.56 -3.81
N ALA A 261 -1.80 -2.61 -2.82
CA ALA A 261 -1.57 -2.09 -1.49
C ALA A 261 -2.07 -3.06 -0.40
N HIS A 262 -2.32 -2.56 0.80
CA HIS A 262 -2.85 -3.33 1.93
C HIS A 262 -2.02 -4.59 2.24
N PHE A 263 -0.69 -4.43 2.24
CA PHE A 263 0.26 -5.52 2.43
C PHE A 263 0.13 -6.15 3.83
N LEU A 264 -0.11 -7.46 3.87
CA LEU A 264 -0.24 -8.27 5.07
C LEU A 264 0.58 -9.56 4.95
N GLY A 265 0.76 -10.29 6.07
CA GLY A 265 1.37 -11.61 6.06
C GLY A 265 2.89 -11.58 5.95
N GLY A 266 3.46 -12.65 5.40
CA GLY A 266 4.91 -12.84 5.32
C GLY A 266 5.56 -13.38 6.60
N ALA A 267 4.78 -13.54 7.69
CA ALA A 267 5.20 -14.21 8.92
C ALA A 267 4.06 -15.13 9.38
N VAL A 268 3.93 -16.27 8.73
CA VAL A 268 2.82 -17.21 8.91
C VAL A 268 2.87 -17.82 10.31
N ILE A 269 1.70 -17.87 10.98
CA ILE A 269 1.50 -18.57 12.25
C ILE A 269 1.41 -20.06 11.96
N ALA A 270 2.16 -20.89 12.69
CA ALA A 270 2.16 -22.32 12.52
C ALA A 270 2.52 -23.04 13.83
N GLU A 271 2.51 -24.37 13.81
CA GLU A 271 2.94 -25.19 14.94
C GLU A 271 4.46 -25.23 15.09
N ASP A 272 5.20 -25.17 13.97
CA ASP A 272 6.66 -25.20 13.96
C ASP A 272 7.29 -24.40 12.81
N ALA A 273 8.64 -24.30 12.82
CA ALA A 273 9.43 -23.55 11.86
C ALA A 273 9.41 -24.13 10.43
N SER A 274 8.99 -25.38 10.24
CA SER A 274 8.88 -25.99 8.90
C SER A 274 7.61 -25.54 8.16
N ALA A 275 6.57 -25.17 8.92
CA ALA A 275 5.28 -24.74 8.40
C ALA A 275 5.08 -23.21 8.44
N GLY A 276 5.76 -22.50 9.35
CA GLY A 276 5.59 -21.06 9.50
C GLY A 276 6.79 -20.33 10.08
N VAL A 277 6.55 -19.11 10.53
CA VAL A 277 7.58 -18.19 11.04
C VAL A 277 7.40 -17.90 12.53
N VAL A 278 6.16 -17.88 13.00
CA VAL A 278 5.79 -17.57 14.38
C VAL A 278 4.79 -18.59 14.91
N ASP A 279 4.80 -18.79 16.23
CA ASP A 279 3.79 -19.59 16.91
C ASP A 279 2.49 -18.82 17.17
N GLY A 280 1.51 -19.44 17.83
CA GLY A 280 0.22 -18.84 18.18
C GLY A 280 0.31 -17.65 19.16
N TYR A 281 1.45 -17.45 19.81
CA TYR A 281 1.75 -16.30 20.66
C TYR A 281 2.61 -15.25 19.96
N LEU A 282 2.80 -15.38 18.64
CA LEU A 282 3.62 -14.52 17.78
C LEU A 282 5.14 -14.55 18.11
N ARG A 283 5.61 -15.58 18.79
CA ARG A 283 7.05 -15.79 19.04
C ARG A 283 7.71 -16.32 17.78
N VAL A 284 8.83 -15.72 17.41
CA VAL A 284 9.57 -16.10 16.19
C VAL A 284 10.29 -17.42 16.42
N PHE A 285 10.02 -18.42 15.60
CA PHE A 285 10.71 -19.72 15.70
C PHE A 285 12.23 -19.57 15.51
N GLY A 286 12.98 -20.39 16.28
CA GLY A 286 14.42 -20.38 16.27
C GLY A 286 15.06 -19.17 16.96
N GLN A 287 14.28 -18.43 17.74
CA GLN A 287 14.73 -17.38 18.65
C GLN A 287 14.36 -17.76 20.09
N PRO A 288 15.24 -17.53 21.09
CA PRO A 288 14.96 -17.82 22.48
C PRO A 288 13.84 -16.94 23.06
#